data_63051ff8646381d0878d3c06d3b8295c
#
_entry.id   63051ff8646381d0878d3c06d3b8295c
#
_cell.length_a   1.000
_cell.length_b   1.000
_cell.length_c   1.000
_cell.angle_alpha   90.00
_cell.angle_beta   90.00
_cell.angle_gamma   90.00
#
_symmetry.space_group_name_H-M   'P 1'
#
loop_
_entity.id
_entity.type
_entity.pdbx_description
1 polymer ?
#
loop_
_entity_poly.entity_id
_entity_poly.type
_entity_poly.pdbx_seq_one_letter_code
_entity_poly.pdbx_strand_id
1 'polypeptide(L)'
;MEFYNFKKKLEEKETYKDNMIDNLKKLETYLNSELSVKIQNSLIENNELLIEVDQKDLVQVIQFLKSDDKCKFRQLIDIAGVDYPSDENRFELVYLFLSHENNSRIKLSTKFKINQIINSITKIFPSANWMEREVFDMYGIKF
;
A
#
# COMPACT_ATOMS: atom_id res chain seq x y z
N MET A 1 -34.06 22.99 12.64
CA MET A 1 -34.00 21.70 11.90
C MET A 1 -32.71 21.50 11.12
N GLU A 2 -32.22 22.48 10.37
CA GLU A 2 -30.98 22.35 9.61
C GLU A 2 -29.72 22.15 10.47
N PHE A 3 -29.60 22.85 11.58
CA PHE A 3 -28.49 22.75 12.53
C PHE A 3 -28.38 21.38 13.21
N TYR A 4 -29.52 20.77 13.51
CA TYR A 4 -29.60 19.43 14.11
C TYR A 4 -29.16 18.36 13.12
N ASN A 5 -29.60 18.47 11.87
CA ASN A 5 -29.21 17.56 10.80
C ASN A 5 -27.71 17.68 10.45
N PHE A 6 -27.15 18.90 10.56
CA PHE A 6 -25.73 19.13 10.36
C PHE A 6 -24.89 18.49 11.48
N LYS A 7 -25.26 18.67 12.76
CA LYS A 7 -24.57 18.01 13.89
C LYS A 7 -24.63 16.49 13.79
N LYS A 8 -25.78 15.92 13.48
CA LYS A 8 -25.93 14.48 13.30
C LYS A 8 -25.04 13.94 12.18
N LYS A 9 -24.92 14.63 11.04
CA LYS A 9 -24.00 14.26 9.94
C LYS A 9 -22.53 14.35 10.33
N LEU A 10 -22.16 15.29 11.21
CA LEU A 10 -20.79 15.37 11.73
C LEU A 10 -20.46 14.20 12.66
N GLU A 11 -21.36 13.88 13.59
CA GLU A 11 -21.21 12.74 14.51
C GLU A 11 -21.13 11.40 13.74
N GLU A 12 -21.96 11.22 12.70
CA GLU A 12 -21.91 10.05 11.83
C GLU A 12 -20.57 9.93 11.06
N LYS A 13 -20.01 11.06 10.62
CA LYS A 13 -18.69 11.10 9.95
C LYS A 13 -17.55 10.82 10.91
N GLU A 14 -17.58 11.32 12.12
CA GLU A 14 -16.57 11.05 13.16
C GLU A 14 -16.59 9.57 13.55
N THR A 15 -17.76 9.01 13.83
CA THR A 15 -17.93 7.58 14.14
C THR A 15 -17.45 6.69 13.00
N TYR A 16 -17.69 7.07 11.74
CA TYR A 16 -17.22 6.34 10.58
C TYR A 16 -15.69 6.35 10.46
N LYS A 17 -15.05 7.50 10.72
CA LYS A 17 -13.58 7.62 10.74
C LYS A 17 -12.94 6.77 11.83
N ASP A 18 -13.50 6.80 13.03
CA ASP A 18 -12.99 6.02 14.16
C ASP A 18 -13.09 4.52 13.90
N ASN A 19 -14.20 4.04 13.36
CA ASN A 19 -14.36 2.65 12.95
C ASN A 19 -13.37 2.23 11.85
N MET A 20 -13.08 3.12 10.91
CA MET A 20 -12.12 2.85 9.83
C MET A 20 -10.68 2.75 10.36
N ILE A 21 -10.28 3.64 11.27
CA ILE A 21 -8.97 3.60 11.92
C ILE A 21 -8.81 2.33 12.75
N ASP A 22 -9.84 1.90 13.47
CA ASP A 22 -9.81 0.65 14.26
C ASP A 22 -9.65 -0.58 13.35
N ASN A 23 -10.30 -0.59 12.19
CA ASN A 23 -10.14 -1.67 11.21
C ASN A 23 -8.72 -1.69 10.63
N LEU A 24 -8.12 -0.51 10.36
CA LEU A 24 -6.74 -0.42 9.90
C LEU A 24 -5.74 -0.90 10.97
N LYS A 25 -5.95 -0.57 12.23
CA LYS A 25 -5.13 -1.07 13.35
C LYS A 25 -5.20 -2.59 13.49
N LYS A 26 -6.39 -3.18 13.32
CA LYS A 26 -6.56 -4.64 13.32
C LYS A 26 -5.82 -5.27 12.15
N LEU A 27 -5.92 -4.66 10.96
CA LEU A 27 -5.20 -5.11 9.77
C LEU A 27 -3.67 -5.00 9.97
N GLU A 28 -3.18 -3.88 10.49
CA GLU A 28 -1.76 -3.68 10.80
C GLU A 28 -1.24 -4.75 11.78
N THR A 29 -1.97 -4.98 12.87
CA THR A 29 -1.61 -6.01 13.86
C THR A 29 -1.58 -7.39 13.22
N TYR A 30 -2.56 -7.72 12.38
CA TYR A 30 -2.62 -8.99 11.67
C TYR A 30 -1.44 -9.15 10.70
N LEU A 31 -1.15 -8.15 9.87
CA LEU A 31 -0.04 -8.20 8.93
C LEU A 31 1.31 -8.31 9.66
N ASN A 32 1.48 -7.59 10.76
CA ASN A 32 2.69 -7.69 11.58
C ASN A 32 2.84 -9.05 12.26
N SER A 33 1.75 -9.77 12.55
CA SER A 33 1.83 -11.14 13.07
C SER A 33 2.20 -12.17 11.99
N GLU A 34 1.61 -12.07 10.80
CA GLU A 34 1.81 -13.03 9.70
C GLU A 34 3.10 -12.78 8.90
N LEU A 35 3.51 -11.52 8.77
CA LEU A 35 4.62 -11.07 7.94
C LEU A 35 5.72 -10.37 8.73
N SER A 36 5.85 -10.65 10.02
CA SER A 36 6.75 -9.95 10.96
C SER A 36 8.21 -9.84 10.50
N VAL A 37 8.71 -10.84 9.77
CA VAL A 37 10.10 -10.86 9.26
C VAL A 37 10.25 -10.05 7.96
N LYS A 38 9.15 -9.77 7.25
CA LYS A 38 9.14 -9.16 5.92
C LYS A 38 8.75 -7.69 5.93
N ILE A 39 7.97 -7.27 6.93
CA ILE A 39 7.59 -5.87 7.11
C ILE A 39 8.67 -5.18 7.95
N GLN A 40 9.33 -4.18 7.38
CA GLN A 40 10.36 -3.39 8.06
C GLN A 40 9.73 -2.30 8.93
N ASN A 41 8.66 -1.68 8.44
CA ASN A 41 7.95 -0.61 9.12
C ASN A 41 6.48 -0.60 8.74
N SER A 42 5.62 -0.16 9.65
CA SER A 42 4.20 0.08 9.38
C SER A 42 3.74 1.38 10.04
N LEU A 43 2.87 2.10 9.36
CA LEU A 43 2.33 3.38 9.80
C LEU A 43 0.92 3.57 9.27
N ILE A 44 0.01 4.07 10.11
CA ILE A 44 -1.33 4.50 9.69
C ILE A 44 -1.32 6.02 9.57
N GLU A 45 -1.52 6.51 8.36
CA GLU A 45 -1.56 7.93 8.03
C GLU A 45 -2.68 8.21 7.02
N ASN A 46 -3.40 9.33 7.20
CA ASN A 46 -4.47 9.75 6.28
C ASN A 46 -5.53 8.67 5.99
N ASN A 47 -5.86 7.84 6.98
CA ASN A 47 -6.78 6.71 6.88
C ASN A 47 -6.33 5.62 5.88
N GLU A 48 -5.03 5.48 5.69
CA GLU A 48 -4.41 4.43 4.89
C GLU A 48 -3.31 3.77 5.71
N LEU A 49 -3.11 2.47 5.51
CA LEU A 49 -2.01 1.73 6.10
C LEU A 49 -0.82 1.77 5.14
N LEU A 50 0.31 2.27 5.62
CA LEU A 50 1.59 2.20 4.92
C LEU A 50 2.41 1.07 5.50
N ILE A 51 2.98 0.23 4.63
CA ILE A 51 3.95 -0.81 5.01
C ILE A 51 5.19 -0.69 4.15
N GLU A 52 6.35 -0.81 4.77
CA GLU A 52 7.65 -0.82 4.09
C GLU A 52 8.22 -2.22 4.11
N VAL A 53 8.66 -2.71 2.96
CA VAL A 53 9.21 -4.05 2.78
C VAL A 53 10.53 -4.02 2.00
N ASP A 54 11.38 -5.01 2.22
CA ASP A 54 12.58 -5.20 1.40
C ASP A 54 12.17 -5.67 0.00
N GLN A 55 12.91 -5.23 -1.04
CA GLN A 55 12.63 -5.61 -2.43
C GLN A 55 12.61 -7.14 -2.66
N LYS A 56 13.38 -7.90 -1.88
CA LYS A 56 13.43 -9.38 -1.98
C LYS A 56 12.12 -10.03 -1.56
N ASP A 57 11.39 -9.41 -0.63
CA ASP A 57 10.13 -9.91 -0.07
C ASP A 57 8.89 -9.34 -0.76
N LEU A 58 9.08 -8.33 -1.61
CA LEU A 58 8.03 -7.56 -2.27
C LEU A 58 6.95 -8.46 -2.93
N VAL A 59 7.37 -9.39 -3.79
CA VAL A 59 6.44 -10.26 -4.54
C VAL A 59 5.65 -11.16 -3.61
N GLN A 60 6.29 -11.69 -2.57
CA GLN A 60 5.63 -12.58 -1.61
C GLN A 60 4.60 -11.84 -0.76
N VAL A 61 4.94 -10.62 -0.32
CA VAL A 61 4.01 -9.78 0.45
C VAL A 61 2.82 -9.37 -0.40
N ILE A 62 3.05 -8.95 -1.65
CA ILE A 62 1.96 -8.59 -2.58
C ILE A 62 1.06 -9.80 -2.89
N GLN A 63 1.64 -10.98 -3.09
CA GLN A 63 0.86 -12.20 -3.28
C GLN A 63 0.00 -12.52 -2.06
N PHE A 64 0.55 -12.38 -0.85
CA PHE A 64 -0.19 -12.56 0.40
C PHE A 64 -1.35 -11.55 0.50
N LEU A 65 -1.10 -10.25 0.30
CA LEU A 65 -2.13 -9.22 0.36
C LEU A 65 -3.30 -9.49 -0.59
N LYS A 66 -3.03 -10.08 -1.76
CA LYS A 66 -4.08 -10.41 -2.73
C LYS A 66 -4.87 -11.65 -2.35
N SER A 67 -4.21 -12.73 -1.90
CA SER A 67 -4.80 -14.06 -1.75
C SER A 67 -5.36 -14.34 -0.37
N ASP A 68 -4.88 -13.65 0.67
CA ASP A 68 -5.32 -13.85 2.04
C ASP A 68 -6.78 -13.41 2.26
N ASP A 69 -7.56 -14.22 2.97
CA ASP A 69 -8.99 -14.00 3.18
C ASP A 69 -9.35 -12.80 4.05
N LYS A 70 -8.43 -12.35 4.89
CA LYS A 70 -8.62 -11.15 5.73
C LYS A 70 -8.17 -9.87 5.01
N CYS A 71 -7.25 -9.99 4.06
CA CYS A 71 -6.68 -8.86 3.32
C CYS A 71 -7.47 -8.52 2.07
N LYS A 72 -7.60 -9.45 1.12
CA LYS A 72 -8.37 -9.32 -0.13
C LYS A 72 -8.08 -8.06 -0.93
N PHE A 73 -6.81 -7.64 -0.99
CA PHE A 73 -6.37 -6.51 -1.83
C PHE A 73 -6.29 -6.95 -3.29
N ARG A 74 -7.43 -7.01 -3.95
CA ARG A 74 -7.57 -7.56 -5.31
C ARG A 74 -7.42 -6.55 -6.42
N GLN A 75 -7.33 -5.26 -6.10
CA GLN A 75 -7.10 -4.21 -7.08
C GLN A 75 -5.79 -3.49 -6.81
N LEU A 76 -4.91 -3.48 -7.82
CA LEU A 76 -3.79 -2.55 -7.90
C LEU A 76 -4.30 -1.24 -8.50
N ILE A 77 -4.16 -0.15 -7.75
CA ILE A 77 -4.60 1.18 -8.19
C ILE A 77 -3.50 1.84 -9.00
N ASP A 78 -2.26 1.83 -8.46
CA ASP A 78 -1.13 2.52 -9.08
C ASP A 78 0.22 1.99 -8.58
N ILE A 79 1.28 2.28 -9.34
CA ILE A 79 2.68 2.11 -8.96
C ILE A 79 3.38 3.44 -9.20
N ALA A 80 3.78 4.12 -8.13
CA ALA A 80 4.46 5.40 -8.20
C ALA A 80 5.96 5.25 -7.87
N GLY A 81 6.80 5.92 -8.64
CA GLY A 81 8.22 6.07 -8.36
C GLY A 81 8.51 7.37 -7.61
N VAL A 82 9.41 7.32 -6.65
CA VAL A 82 9.93 8.50 -5.95
C VAL A 82 11.45 8.49 -6.01
N ASP A 83 12.04 9.65 -6.31
CA ASP A 83 13.50 9.84 -6.39
C ASP A 83 13.97 10.72 -5.22
N TYR A 84 14.88 10.19 -4.41
CA TYR A 84 15.57 10.89 -3.31
C TYR A 84 17.05 11.03 -3.67
N PRO A 85 17.46 12.06 -4.43
CA PRO A 85 18.83 12.17 -4.98
C PRO A 85 19.94 12.15 -3.94
N SER A 86 19.64 12.54 -2.69
CA SER A 86 20.60 12.61 -1.59
C SER A 86 20.75 11.31 -0.80
N ASP A 87 19.86 10.35 -1.03
CA ASP A 87 19.82 9.10 -0.25
C ASP A 87 20.65 7.99 -0.91
N GLU A 88 21.23 7.12 -0.11
CA GLU A 88 21.93 5.93 -0.61
C GLU A 88 20.96 4.98 -1.33
N ASN A 89 19.77 4.76 -0.75
CA ASN A 89 18.65 4.10 -1.41
C ASN A 89 17.80 5.14 -2.14
N ARG A 90 18.32 5.58 -3.27
CA ARG A 90 17.82 6.73 -4.01
C ARG A 90 16.36 6.59 -4.46
N PHE A 91 15.95 5.39 -4.86
CA PHE A 91 14.61 5.17 -5.40
C PHE A 91 13.69 4.49 -4.41
N GLU A 92 12.43 4.90 -4.42
CA GLU A 92 11.33 4.24 -3.73
C GLU A 92 10.21 3.95 -4.72
N LEU A 93 9.69 2.72 -4.69
CA LEU A 93 8.46 2.36 -5.37
C LEU A 93 7.33 2.26 -4.34
N VAL A 94 6.22 2.90 -4.65
CA VAL A 94 5.00 2.87 -3.83
C VAL A 94 3.89 2.21 -4.62
N TYR A 95 3.40 1.08 -4.12
CA TYR A 95 2.30 0.33 -4.69
C TYR A 95 1.02 0.62 -3.91
N LEU A 96 -0.04 1.01 -4.61
CA LEU A 96 -1.32 1.36 -4.02
C LEU A 96 -2.35 0.26 -4.31
N PHE A 97 -2.88 -0.34 -3.26
CA PHE A 97 -3.87 -1.40 -3.38
C PHE A 97 -5.19 -1.03 -2.71
N LEU A 98 -6.27 -1.61 -3.23
CA LEU A 98 -7.63 -1.47 -2.71
C LEU A 98 -8.25 -2.84 -2.47
N SER A 99 -8.85 -2.99 -1.29
CA SER A 99 -9.78 -4.07 -0.98
C SER A 99 -11.20 -3.51 -1.01
N HIS A 100 -11.99 -3.92 -2.01
CA HIS A 100 -13.41 -3.54 -2.10
C HIS A 100 -14.24 -4.17 -0.99
N GLU A 101 -13.93 -5.43 -0.64
CA GLU A 101 -14.67 -6.17 0.36
C GLU A 101 -14.50 -5.56 1.77
N ASN A 102 -13.28 -5.14 2.10
CA ASN A 102 -12.95 -4.56 3.40
C ASN A 102 -13.03 -3.01 3.40
N ASN A 103 -13.32 -2.40 2.26
CA ASN A 103 -13.31 -0.95 2.07
C ASN A 103 -12.04 -0.29 2.66
N SER A 104 -10.90 -0.87 2.37
CA SER A 104 -9.61 -0.44 2.90
C SER A 104 -8.56 -0.26 1.82
N ARG A 105 -7.62 0.65 2.07
CA ARG A 105 -6.48 0.93 1.20
C ARG A 105 -5.20 0.66 1.93
N ILE A 106 -4.21 0.16 1.19
CA ILE A 106 -2.85 -0.05 1.69
C ILE A 106 -1.85 0.50 0.68
N LYS A 107 -0.83 1.15 1.21
CA LYS A 107 0.37 1.56 0.48
C LYS A 107 1.50 0.63 0.90
N LEU A 108 2.14 0.02 -0.06
CA LEU A 108 3.33 -0.79 0.16
C LEU A 108 4.50 -0.10 -0.52
N SER A 109 5.55 0.20 0.24
CA SER A 109 6.74 0.83 -0.31
C SER A 109 7.96 -0.07 -0.20
N THR A 110 8.88 0.10 -1.14
CA THR A 110 10.21 -0.53 -1.11
C THR A 110 11.25 0.45 -1.61
N LYS A 111 12.35 0.58 -0.84
CA LYS A 111 13.48 1.44 -1.19
C LYS A 111 14.64 0.62 -1.70
N PHE A 112 15.37 1.16 -2.68
CA PHE A 112 16.49 0.46 -3.30
C PHE A 112 17.49 1.41 -3.95
N LYS A 113 18.70 0.86 -4.22
CA LYS A 113 19.79 1.62 -4.83
C LYS A 113 19.60 1.72 -6.34
N ILE A 114 20.23 2.74 -6.92
CA ILE A 114 20.33 2.89 -8.37
C ILE A 114 20.90 1.60 -9.03
N ASN A 115 20.41 1.27 -10.22
CA ASN A 115 20.78 0.07 -10.99
C ASN A 115 20.34 -1.29 -10.41
N GLN A 116 19.57 -1.33 -9.34
CA GLN A 116 18.93 -2.58 -8.92
C GLN A 116 17.73 -2.90 -9.84
N ILE A 117 17.50 -4.19 -10.07
CA ILE A 117 16.34 -4.68 -10.83
C ILE A 117 15.29 -5.12 -9.83
N ILE A 118 14.07 -4.66 -10.00
CA ILE A 118 12.93 -4.99 -9.13
C ILE A 118 12.13 -6.13 -9.76
N ASN A 119 11.69 -7.07 -8.95
CA ASN A 119 10.85 -8.15 -9.47
C ASN A 119 9.48 -7.61 -9.91
N SER A 120 9.13 -7.85 -11.16
CA SER A 120 7.82 -7.48 -11.72
C SER A 120 6.68 -8.23 -11.01
N ILE A 121 5.58 -7.52 -10.80
CA ILE A 121 4.34 -8.08 -10.22
C ILE A 121 3.26 -8.36 -11.27
N THR A 122 3.59 -8.31 -12.55
CA THR A 122 2.64 -8.53 -13.66
C THR A 122 1.98 -9.91 -13.63
N LYS A 123 2.65 -10.93 -13.07
CA LYS A 123 2.06 -12.26 -12.86
C LYS A 123 0.97 -12.27 -11.78
N ILE A 124 1.02 -11.34 -10.83
CA ILE A 124 0.02 -11.20 -9.77
C ILE A 124 -1.09 -10.24 -10.21
N PHE A 125 -0.69 -9.09 -10.74
CA PHE A 125 -1.58 -8.05 -11.25
C PHE A 125 -1.22 -7.71 -12.71
N PRO A 126 -1.95 -8.22 -13.70
CA PRO A 126 -1.65 -7.91 -15.12
C PRO A 126 -1.69 -6.41 -15.46
N SER A 127 -2.49 -5.61 -14.74
CA SER A 127 -2.54 -4.15 -14.88
C SER A 127 -1.19 -3.48 -14.57
N ALA A 128 -0.34 -4.10 -13.76
CA ALA A 128 0.99 -3.59 -13.44
C ALA A 128 1.89 -3.40 -14.68
N ASN A 129 1.64 -4.12 -15.78
CA ASN A 129 2.47 -4.05 -16.98
C ASN A 129 2.63 -2.60 -17.50
N TRP A 130 1.55 -1.84 -17.57
CA TRP A 130 1.61 -0.45 -18.01
C TRP A 130 2.22 0.47 -16.97
N MET A 131 1.90 0.26 -15.70
CA MET A 131 2.41 1.07 -14.59
C MET A 131 3.93 0.89 -14.42
N GLU A 132 4.43 -0.34 -14.49
CA GLU A 132 5.88 -0.64 -14.45
C GLU A 132 6.62 0.00 -15.64
N ARG A 133 6.02 -0.01 -16.84
CA ARG A 133 6.59 0.66 -18.02
C ARG A 133 6.65 2.17 -17.85
N GLU A 134 5.61 2.79 -17.31
CA GLU A 134 5.60 4.22 -17.01
C GLU A 134 6.72 4.59 -16.04
N VAL A 135 6.87 3.81 -14.96
CA VAL A 135 7.95 4.02 -13.98
C VAL A 135 9.34 3.85 -14.63
N PHE A 136 9.50 2.85 -15.52
CA PHE A 136 10.73 2.70 -16.29
C PHE A 136 11.01 3.91 -17.18
N ASP A 137 10.01 4.38 -17.91
CA ASP A 137 10.18 5.51 -18.84
C ASP A 137 10.51 6.82 -18.09
N MET A 138 9.95 7.02 -16.91
CA MET A 138 10.14 8.26 -16.13
C MET A 138 11.41 8.26 -15.27
N TYR A 139 11.79 7.12 -14.70
CA TYR A 139 12.87 7.03 -13.69
C TYR A 139 14.01 6.09 -14.10
N GLY A 140 13.85 5.31 -15.16
CA GLY A 140 14.83 4.29 -15.57
C GLY A 140 14.88 3.07 -14.65
N ILE A 141 13.87 2.88 -13.78
CA ILE A 141 13.79 1.73 -12.87
C ILE A 141 13.43 0.48 -13.68
N LYS A 142 14.25 -0.55 -13.57
CA LYS A 142 14.09 -1.81 -14.32
C LYS A 142 13.34 -2.85 -13.51
N PHE A 143 12.43 -3.51 -14.19
CA PHE A 143 11.64 -4.62 -13.66
C PHE A 143 12.00 -5.94 -14.33
#